data_1aba48c53a9bebe5d4658182d7180abb
#
_entry.id   1aba48c53a9bebe5d4658182d7180abb
#
_cell.length_a   1.000
_cell.length_b   1.000
_cell.length_c   1.000
_cell.angle_alpha   90.00
_cell.angle_beta   90.00
_cell.angle_gamma   90.00
#
_symmetry.space_group_name_H-M   'P 1'
#
loop_
_entity.id
_entity.type
_entity.pdbx_description
1 polymer ?
#
loop_
_entity_poly.entity_id
_entity_poly.type
_entity_poly.pdbx_seq_one_letter_code
_entity_poly.pdbx_strand_id
1 'polypeptide(L)'
;MKPSAIASKALRFALGAQSRLVTAATAVKSLPKAEFSAPTYPTGCEYILGFAKAEILPPDIGKKKYYIAGYQENKPAKGVLDPPQTHAVWLDDRSGLGGILLISIDCVGILKSDVERIRQALRPFAMLTGCRSINVVSTHSHAGIDTMGIWGPLPRSGKDPKYMELVLSRTVAAAKEAYAARKRGRLRLGRVRVPDMQEDIRTPTVYSDTLTRLRFTPNDGSRETYIINFAAHSESLQGCNELVSADFPCYLRRRIECETGAQTLYCVGAVGGMISMKIENEREIREQGGDFSASTAAIGGKLAGYALSIKPEDEELLPARIGCLRQEVYFKAENTVLLLAAKAGLLAAKPYKLPKGGGFALKSEISYLEIGGLPLLLLPCEIFPELVYGGYLGADESSSGCPEALNPTPLLQILGRDAVIIGLANDEVGYVIPPNDFMLDGEAPYLDIPRDRHGRRHYEETNSLGPLAAVTIAKTVEVIAETVEKSARI
;
A
#
# COMPACT_ATOMS: atom_id res chain seq x y z
N MET A 1 -17.04 2.44 22.68
CA MET A 1 -17.79 1.63 23.70
C MET A 1 -16.83 0.57 24.23
N LYS A 2 -16.60 0.53 25.53
CA LYS A 2 -15.78 -0.56 26.12
C LYS A 2 -16.54 -1.89 25.89
N PRO A 3 -15.87 -2.96 25.41
CA PRO A 3 -16.49 -4.28 25.35
C PRO A 3 -16.98 -4.64 26.74
N SER A 4 -18.17 -5.27 26.84
CA SER A 4 -18.65 -5.72 28.14
C SER A 4 -17.63 -6.71 28.73
N ALA A 5 -17.45 -6.72 30.06
CA ALA A 5 -16.53 -7.62 30.75
C ALA A 5 -16.76 -9.11 30.39
N ILE A 6 -17.96 -9.46 29.93
CA ILE A 6 -18.35 -10.80 29.43
C ILE A 6 -17.73 -11.04 28.03
N ALA A 7 -17.73 -10.05 27.12
CA ALA A 7 -17.12 -10.18 25.81
C ALA A 7 -15.58 -10.31 25.91
N SER A 8 -14.94 -9.55 26.82
CA SER A 8 -13.50 -9.67 27.08
C SER A 8 -13.14 -11.03 27.69
N LYS A 9 -13.98 -11.57 28.57
CA LYS A 9 -13.76 -12.89 29.19
C LYS A 9 -13.97 -14.06 28.23
N ALA A 10 -14.98 -13.96 27.35
CA ALA A 10 -15.23 -14.93 26.28
C ALA A 10 -14.10 -14.91 25.22
N LEU A 11 -13.59 -13.72 24.90
CA LEU A 11 -12.46 -13.56 24.00
C LEU A 11 -11.16 -14.07 24.62
N ARG A 12 -10.89 -13.82 25.92
CA ARG A 12 -9.76 -14.41 26.67
C ARG A 12 -9.81 -15.93 26.72
N PHE A 13 -11.01 -16.51 26.85
CA PHE A 13 -11.22 -17.98 26.79
C PHE A 13 -10.94 -18.51 25.38
N ALA A 14 -11.44 -17.82 24.36
CA ALA A 14 -11.16 -18.14 22.95
C ALA A 14 -9.65 -18.00 22.63
N LEU A 15 -8.98 -16.98 23.14
CA LEU A 15 -7.54 -16.77 23.00
C LEU A 15 -6.72 -17.86 23.72
N GLY A 16 -7.12 -18.29 24.91
CA GLY A 16 -6.50 -19.41 25.65
C GLY A 16 -6.72 -20.78 24.99
N ALA A 17 -7.85 -20.97 24.29
CA ALA A 17 -8.13 -22.17 23.51
C ALA A 17 -7.35 -22.24 22.17
N GLN A 18 -6.73 -21.16 21.75
CA GLN A 18 -5.99 -21.06 20.48
C GLN A 18 -4.85 -22.05 20.34
N SER A 19 -4.09 -22.32 21.40
CA SER A 19 -2.95 -23.26 21.34
C SER A 19 -3.39 -24.67 20.87
N ARG A 20 -4.64 -25.04 21.10
CA ARG A 20 -5.23 -26.34 20.70
C ARG A 20 -5.89 -26.32 19.32
N LEU A 21 -6.34 -25.16 18.84
CA LEU A 21 -7.10 -25.04 17.59
C LEU A 21 -6.23 -24.80 16.34
N VAL A 22 -4.98 -24.35 16.50
CA VAL A 22 -4.06 -24.06 15.38
C VAL A 22 -3.17 -25.26 15.02
N THR A 23 -3.45 -26.44 15.52
CA THR A 23 -2.70 -27.67 15.21
C THR A 23 -2.70 -28.06 13.72
N ALA A 24 -3.59 -27.50 12.91
CA ALA A 24 -3.74 -27.80 11.48
C ALA A 24 -3.02 -26.79 10.54
N ALA A 25 -2.23 -25.83 11.07
CA ALA A 25 -1.51 -24.89 10.21
C ALA A 25 -0.36 -25.61 9.47
N THR A 26 -0.22 -25.30 8.20
CA THR A 26 0.89 -25.80 7.36
C THR A 26 2.22 -25.27 7.91
N ALA A 27 3.23 -26.12 8.03
CA ALA A 27 4.56 -25.66 8.42
C ALA A 27 5.16 -24.71 7.37
N VAL A 28 5.95 -23.73 7.81
CA VAL A 28 6.74 -22.92 6.89
C VAL A 28 7.65 -23.79 6.04
N LYS A 29 7.82 -23.41 4.78
CA LYS A 29 8.74 -24.06 3.85
C LYS A 29 9.90 -23.12 3.58
N SER A 30 11.04 -23.67 3.18
CA SER A 30 12.12 -22.88 2.60
C SER A 30 11.57 -22.06 1.43
N LEU A 31 11.85 -20.77 1.42
CA LEU A 31 11.49 -19.90 0.32
C LEU A 31 12.60 -19.93 -0.75
N PRO A 32 12.23 -19.88 -2.03
CA PRO A 32 13.22 -19.74 -3.09
C PRO A 32 13.99 -18.43 -2.92
N LYS A 33 15.26 -18.43 -3.26
CA LYS A 33 16.02 -17.19 -3.40
C LYS A 33 15.44 -16.40 -4.55
N ALA A 34 15.24 -15.11 -4.33
CA ALA A 34 14.84 -14.21 -5.40
C ALA A 34 15.98 -14.02 -6.40
N GLU A 35 15.60 -13.88 -7.65
CA GLU A 35 16.52 -13.56 -8.74
C GLU A 35 16.18 -12.18 -9.27
N PHE A 36 17.21 -11.36 -9.50
CA PHE A 36 17.04 -10.07 -10.14
C PHE A 36 17.10 -10.23 -11.65
N SER A 37 15.99 -9.94 -12.31
CA SER A 37 15.87 -10.00 -13.76
C SER A 37 15.96 -8.61 -14.36
N ALA A 38 17.07 -8.29 -15.01
CA ALA A 38 17.30 -7.04 -15.72
C ALA A 38 18.20 -7.26 -16.93
N PRO A 39 18.13 -6.42 -17.98
CA PRO A 39 19.14 -6.43 -19.03
C PRO A 39 20.47 -5.90 -18.47
N THR A 40 21.60 -6.39 -19.00
CA THR A 40 22.92 -5.95 -18.58
C THR A 40 23.13 -4.45 -18.84
N TYR A 41 22.67 -3.97 -20.00
CA TYR A 41 22.76 -2.56 -20.41
C TYR A 41 21.42 -2.00 -20.82
N PRO A 42 21.22 -0.68 -20.70
CA PRO A 42 20.04 -0.04 -21.27
C PRO A 42 19.96 -0.25 -22.80
N THR A 43 18.75 -0.37 -23.33
CA THR A 43 18.49 -0.52 -24.77
C THR A 43 18.38 0.82 -25.50
N GLY A 44 18.74 1.91 -24.86
CA GLY A 44 18.60 3.29 -25.31
C GLY A 44 17.76 4.11 -24.34
N CYS A 45 16.92 5.02 -24.84
CA CYS A 45 16.07 5.89 -24.04
C CYS A 45 14.58 5.73 -24.37
N GLU A 46 14.20 4.75 -25.18
CA GLU A 46 12.81 4.53 -25.57
C GLU A 46 12.20 3.33 -24.85
N TYR A 47 11.11 3.58 -24.18
CA TYR A 47 10.24 2.58 -23.59
C TYR A 47 9.02 2.30 -24.48
N ILE A 48 8.33 1.22 -24.17
CA ILE A 48 6.95 0.99 -24.61
C ILE A 48 6.09 1.05 -23.37
N LEU A 49 5.15 2.00 -23.34
CA LEU A 49 4.19 2.12 -22.24
C LEU A 49 2.76 2.18 -22.79
N GLY A 50 1.85 1.55 -22.07
CA GLY A 50 0.42 1.70 -22.28
C GLY A 50 -0.31 1.84 -20.97
N PHE A 51 -1.44 2.52 -21.00
CA PHE A 51 -2.29 2.80 -19.86
C PHE A 51 -3.74 2.43 -20.16
N ALA A 52 -4.43 1.91 -19.16
CA ALA A 52 -5.88 1.79 -19.17
C ALA A 52 -6.44 1.92 -17.76
N LYS A 53 -7.74 2.28 -17.68
CA LYS A 53 -8.47 2.35 -16.41
C LYS A 53 -9.86 1.73 -16.56
N ALA A 54 -10.39 1.22 -15.47
CA ALA A 54 -11.75 0.69 -15.43
C ALA A 54 -12.42 1.03 -14.09
N GLU A 55 -13.69 1.35 -14.13
CA GLU A 55 -14.50 1.58 -12.95
C GLU A 55 -14.77 0.24 -12.22
N ILE A 56 -14.65 0.26 -10.89
CA ILE A 56 -14.90 -0.89 -10.01
C ILE A 56 -16.12 -0.66 -9.10
N LEU A 57 -16.97 0.32 -9.43
CA LEU A 57 -18.20 0.56 -8.69
C LEU A 57 -19.23 -0.54 -8.98
N PRO A 58 -19.79 -1.22 -7.94
CA PRO A 58 -20.83 -2.23 -8.18
C PRO A 58 -22.14 -1.59 -8.65
N PRO A 59 -22.83 -2.19 -9.66
CA PRO A 59 -24.03 -1.60 -10.25
C PRO A 59 -25.25 -1.56 -9.33
N ASP A 60 -25.21 -2.27 -8.24
CA ASP A 60 -26.26 -2.34 -7.22
C ASP A 60 -25.93 -1.55 -5.94
N ILE A 61 -24.98 -0.62 -6.02
CA ILE A 61 -24.70 0.34 -4.95
C ILE A 61 -25.99 1.11 -4.59
N GLY A 62 -26.23 1.28 -3.29
CA GLY A 62 -27.49 1.89 -2.80
C GLY A 62 -28.69 0.93 -2.70
N LYS A 63 -28.66 -0.22 -3.40
CA LYS A 63 -29.66 -1.30 -3.26
C LYS A 63 -29.19 -2.41 -2.33
N LYS A 64 -27.93 -2.74 -2.40
CA LYS A 64 -27.24 -3.69 -1.53
C LYS A 64 -26.33 -2.95 -0.56
N LYS A 65 -26.19 -3.48 0.67
CA LYS A 65 -25.27 -2.92 1.64
C LYS A 65 -23.84 -3.31 1.28
N TYR A 66 -23.02 -2.29 1.04
CA TYR A 66 -21.57 -2.36 0.97
C TYR A 66 -21.01 -1.54 2.12
N TYR A 67 -19.91 -1.94 2.73
CA TYR A 67 -19.33 -1.28 3.88
C TYR A 67 -18.14 -0.43 3.44
N ILE A 68 -18.06 0.79 3.97
CA ILE A 68 -16.92 1.69 3.75
C ILE A 68 -15.80 1.25 4.69
N ALA A 69 -14.61 1.08 4.11
CA ALA A 69 -13.39 0.73 4.84
C ALA A 69 -12.68 1.94 5.44
N GLY A 70 -11.79 1.70 6.39
CA GLY A 70 -10.79 2.66 6.88
C GLY A 70 -11.02 3.17 8.29
N TYR A 71 -12.25 3.40 8.73
CA TYR A 71 -12.53 3.98 10.05
C TYR A 71 -13.37 3.08 10.96
N GLN A 72 -14.66 2.98 10.67
CA GLN A 72 -15.63 2.35 11.56
C GLN A 72 -16.14 1.05 10.98
N GLU A 73 -16.23 0.02 11.81
CA GLU A 73 -16.93 -1.20 11.49
C GLU A 73 -18.44 -0.95 11.26
N ASN A 74 -19.04 -1.79 10.42
CA ASN A 74 -20.49 -1.77 10.15
C ASN A 74 -21.02 -0.42 9.64
N LYS A 75 -20.22 0.28 8.83
CA LYS A 75 -20.60 1.55 8.19
C LYS A 75 -21.05 1.30 6.74
N PRO A 76 -22.36 1.17 6.47
CA PRO A 76 -22.85 0.95 5.11
C PRO A 76 -22.71 2.24 4.27
N ALA A 77 -22.31 2.08 3.02
CA ALA A 77 -22.32 3.17 2.04
C ALA A 77 -23.75 3.62 1.75
N LYS A 78 -24.00 4.93 1.79
CA LYS A 78 -25.30 5.55 1.48
C LYS A 78 -25.41 6.02 0.02
N GLY A 79 -24.30 6.12 -0.68
CA GLY A 79 -24.22 6.60 -2.06
C GLY A 79 -22.80 6.63 -2.58
N VAL A 80 -22.59 7.37 -3.66
CA VAL A 80 -21.31 7.52 -4.33
C VAL A 80 -21.01 9.01 -4.50
N LEU A 81 -19.83 9.42 -4.08
CA LEU A 81 -19.28 10.75 -4.37
C LEU A 81 -18.43 10.68 -5.66
N ASP A 82 -17.54 9.72 -5.71
CA ASP A 82 -16.66 9.46 -6.86
C ASP A 82 -16.54 7.96 -7.10
N PRO A 83 -16.70 7.49 -8.36
CA PRO A 83 -16.54 6.07 -8.65
C PRO A 83 -15.08 5.63 -8.47
N PRO A 84 -14.79 4.63 -7.62
CA PRO A 84 -13.45 4.07 -7.52
C PRO A 84 -13.08 3.34 -8.81
N GLN A 85 -11.79 3.37 -9.13
CA GLN A 85 -11.24 2.84 -10.37
C GLN A 85 -10.05 1.92 -10.11
N THR A 86 -9.73 1.08 -11.06
CA THR A 86 -8.44 0.42 -11.21
C THR A 86 -7.72 1.03 -12.41
N HIS A 87 -6.41 1.27 -12.25
CA HIS A 87 -5.54 1.85 -13.26
C HIS A 87 -4.40 0.87 -13.53
N ALA A 88 -4.09 0.62 -14.78
CA ALA A 88 -3.01 -0.28 -15.16
C ALA A 88 -2.04 0.40 -16.11
N VAL A 89 -0.75 0.21 -15.85
CA VAL A 89 0.36 0.60 -16.72
C VAL A 89 1.11 -0.66 -17.13
N TRP A 90 1.24 -0.87 -18.44
CA TRP A 90 2.24 -1.75 -19.03
C TRP A 90 3.50 -0.95 -19.31
N LEU A 91 4.66 -1.44 -18.90
CA LEU A 91 5.95 -0.82 -19.18
C LEU A 91 6.95 -1.88 -19.65
N ASP A 92 7.68 -1.58 -20.75
CA ASP A 92 8.66 -2.46 -21.38
C ASP A 92 9.86 -1.64 -21.86
N ASP A 93 11.06 -2.09 -21.55
CA ASP A 93 12.33 -1.45 -21.91
C ASP A 93 12.89 -1.89 -23.26
N ARG A 94 12.14 -2.69 -24.02
CA ARG A 94 12.53 -3.22 -25.32
C ARG A 94 13.76 -4.13 -25.31
N SER A 95 14.16 -4.63 -24.15
CA SER A 95 15.31 -5.54 -24.02
C SER A 95 15.05 -6.95 -24.59
N GLY A 96 13.78 -7.26 -24.87
CA GLY A 96 13.37 -8.62 -25.24
C GLY A 96 13.13 -9.54 -24.06
N LEU A 97 13.44 -9.10 -22.83
CA LEU A 97 13.12 -9.86 -21.62
C LEU A 97 11.63 -9.84 -21.30
N GLY A 98 10.88 -8.85 -21.84
CA GLY A 98 9.46 -8.63 -21.61
C GLY A 98 9.20 -7.49 -20.63
N GLY A 99 7.92 -7.09 -20.55
CA GLY A 99 7.49 -5.93 -19.75
C GLY A 99 7.04 -6.29 -18.34
N ILE A 100 6.60 -5.25 -17.63
CA ILE A 100 5.99 -5.34 -16.30
C ILE A 100 4.60 -4.68 -16.30
N LEU A 101 3.76 -5.09 -15.37
CA LEU A 101 2.51 -4.42 -15.03
C LEU A 101 2.62 -3.76 -13.66
N LEU A 102 2.23 -2.48 -13.58
CA LEU A 102 1.95 -1.76 -12.36
C LEU A 102 0.46 -1.41 -12.36
N ILE A 103 -0.27 -1.86 -11.36
CA ILE A 103 -1.71 -1.72 -11.26
C ILE A 103 -2.03 -1.00 -9.94
N SER A 104 -2.80 0.08 -9.98
CA SER A 104 -3.27 0.80 -8.81
C SER A 104 -4.78 0.66 -8.70
N ILE A 105 -5.28 0.33 -7.51
CA ILE A 105 -6.70 0.12 -7.22
C ILE A 105 -7.15 1.11 -6.15
N ASP A 106 -8.25 1.80 -6.40
CA ASP A 106 -8.87 2.71 -5.42
C ASP A 106 -9.58 1.90 -4.33
N CYS A 107 -8.84 1.51 -3.33
CA CYS A 107 -9.31 0.77 -2.15
C CYS A 107 -8.35 1.00 -0.98
N VAL A 108 -8.77 0.63 0.22
CA VAL A 108 -7.97 0.78 1.43
C VAL A 108 -6.75 -0.13 1.45
N GLY A 109 -6.89 -1.35 0.97
CA GLY A 109 -5.85 -2.37 0.89
C GLY A 109 -6.33 -3.57 0.09
N ILE A 110 -5.42 -4.38 -0.43
CA ILE A 110 -5.74 -5.61 -1.14
C ILE A 110 -4.87 -6.75 -0.63
N LEU A 111 -5.49 -7.85 -0.23
CA LEU A 111 -4.80 -8.97 0.38
C LEU A 111 -4.04 -9.80 -0.67
N LYS A 112 -2.94 -10.41 -0.26
CA LYS A 112 -2.14 -11.31 -1.11
C LYS A 112 -2.97 -12.35 -1.85
N SER A 113 -3.97 -12.92 -1.20
CA SER A 113 -4.86 -13.90 -1.81
C SER A 113 -5.60 -13.36 -3.05
N ASP A 114 -6.01 -12.09 -3.05
CA ASP A 114 -6.67 -11.45 -4.19
C ASP A 114 -5.66 -11.04 -5.26
N VAL A 115 -4.49 -10.58 -4.86
CA VAL A 115 -3.36 -10.31 -5.79
C VAL A 115 -2.98 -11.59 -6.53
N GLU A 116 -2.88 -12.73 -5.84
CA GLU A 116 -2.60 -14.02 -6.48
C GLU A 116 -3.73 -14.46 -7.43
N ARG A 117 -5.00 -14.15 -7.12
CA ARG A 117 -6.12 -14.38 -8.05
C ARG A 117 -6.00 -13.52 -9.31
N ILE A 118 -5.61 -12.25 -9.19
CA ILE A 118 -5.33 -11.36 -10.34
C ILE A 118 -4.18 -11.94 -11.17
N ARG A 119 -3.08 -12.34 -10.55
CA ARG A 119 -1.94 -12.95 -11.21
C ARG A 119 -2.31 -14.26 -11.92
N GLN A 120 -3.11 -15.10 -11.27
CA GLN A 120 -3.59 -16.34 -11.86
C GLN A 120 -4.47 -16.10 -13.10
N ALA A 121 -5.39 -15.14 -13.01
CA ALA A 121 -6.24 -14.75 -14.15
C ALA A 121 -5.45 -14.13 -15.32
N LEU A 122 -4.35 -13.44 -15.00
CA LEU A 122 -3.43 -12.87 -15.99
C LEU A 122 -2.36 -13.85 -16.48
N ARG A 123 -2.24 -15.06 -15.92
CA ARG A 123 -1.18 -16.01 -16.28
C ARG A 123 -1.11 -16.32 -17.78
N PRO A 124 -2.22 -16.64 -18.49
CA PRO A 124 -2.16 -16.86 -19.94
C PRO A 124 -1.70 -15.62 -20.72
N PHE A 125 -2.14 -14.44 -20.27
CA PHE A 125 -1.71 -13.17 -20.85
C PHE A 125 -0.21 -12.95 -20.63
N ALA A 126 0.29 -13.16 -19.41
CA ALA A 126 1.70 -13.00 -19.08
C ALA A 126 2.60 -13.93 -19.91
N MET A 127 2.17 -15.17 -20.12
CA MET A 127 2.91 -16.12 -20.99
C MET A 127 2.96 -15.65 -22.44
N LEU A 128 1.89 -15.08 -22.97
CA LEU A 128 1.83 -14.61 -24.37
C LEU A 128 2.62 -13.32 -24.60
N THR A 129 2.66 -12.43 -23.59
CA THR A 129 3.26 -11.11 -23.72
C THR A 129 4.67 -11.01 -23.17
N GLY A 130 5.15 -12.05 -22.48
CA GLY A 130 6.41 -12.03 -21.76
C GLY A 130 6.37 -11.15 -20.50
N CYS A 131 5.19 -10.95 -19.88
CA CYS A 131 5.09 -10.15 -18.65
C CYS A 131 5.87 -10.80 -17.51
N ARG A 132 6.93 -10.12 -17.04
CA ARG A 132 7.85 -10.63 -16.01
C ARG A 132 7.37 -10.39 -14.59
N SER A 133 6.63 -9.29 -14.37
CA SER A 133 6.17 -8.89 -13.04
C SER A 133 4.80 -8.25 -13.12
N ILE A 134 3.92 -8.62 -12.18
CA ILE A 134 2.60 -8.05 -12.01
C ILE A 134 2.53 -7.53 -10.58
N ASN A 135 2.48 -6.21 -10.43
CA ASN A 135 2.45 -5.53 -9.14
C ASN A 135 1.12 -4.80 -8.98
N VAL A 136 0.47 -5.02 -7.86
CA VAL A 136 -0.82 -4.43 -7.53
C VAL A 136 -0.65 -3.59 -6.27
N VAL A 137 -1.02 -2.32 -6.34
CA VAL A 137 -0.95 -1.37 -5.23
C VAL A 137 -2.32 -0.80 -4.92
N SER A 138 -2.57 -0.44 -3.68
CA SER A 138 -3.78 0.26 -3.26
C SER A 138 -3.51 1.75 -3.14
N THR A 139 -4.49 2.61 -3.46
CA THR A 139 -4.38 4.05 -3.20
C THR A 139 -4.60 4.40 -1.74
N HIS A 140 -4.96 3.42 -0.93
CA HIS A 140 -5.28 3.53 0.48
C HIS A 140 -6.51 4.41 0.78
N SER A 141 -7.53 4.36 -0.09
CA SER A 141 -8.74 5.15 0.11
C SER A 141 -9.57 4.63 1.29
N HIS A 142 -9.75 5.49 2.32
CA HIS A 142 -10.61 5.27 3.48
C HIS A 142 -12.10 5.59 3.21
N ALA A 143 -12.45 5.79 1.94
CA ALA A 143 -13.81 5.95 1.47
C ALA A 143 -14.21 4.88 0.43
N GLY A 144 -13.35 3.88 0.19
CA GLY A 144 -13.60 2.75 -0.68
C GLY A 144 -14.47 1.67 -0.02
N ILE A 145 -15.01 0.76 -0.84
CA ILE A 145 -15.73 -0.42 -0.34
C ILE A 145 -14.70 -1.41 0.25
N ASP A 146 -15.10 -2.09 1.35
CA ASP A 146 -14.24 -3.04 2.07
C ASP A 146 -13.73 -4.17 1.17
N THR A 147 -12.43 -4.17 0.91
CA THR A 147 -11.68 -5.19 0.16
C THR A 147 -10.91 -6.14 1.07
N MET A 148 -10.79 -5.84 2.35
CA MET A 148 -10.02 -6.64 3.31
C MET A 148 -10.90 -7.55 4.17
N GLY A 149 -12.11 -7.10 4.53
CA GLY A 149 -13.10 -7.90 5.23
C GLY A 149 -13.31 -7.54 6.70
N ILE A 150 -12.61 -6.55 7.22
CA ILE A 150 -12.61 -6.20 8.65
C ILE A 150 -13.59 -5.08 9.00
N TRP A 151 -14.20 -4.40 8.04
CA TRP A 151 -15.16 -3.30 8.27
C TRP A 151 -16.63 -3.70 8.16
N GLY A 152 -16.92 -4.99 8.10
CA GLY A 152 -18.29 -5.50 8.16
C GLY A 152 -18.89 -5.50 9.57
N PRO A 153 -20.17 -5.95 9.69
CA PRO A 153 -20.83 -6.13 10.99
C PRO A 153 -20.34 -7.42 11.66
N LEU A 154 -19.31 -7.35 12.48
CA LEU A 154 -18.74 -8.53 13.15
C LEU A 154 -19.83 -9.46 13.76
N PRO A 155 -19.74 -10.77 13.60
CA PRO A 155 -18.63 -11.56 13.06
C PRO A 155 -18.69 -11.79 11.54
N ARG A 156 -19.40 -10.98 10.77
CA ARG A 156 -19.51 -11.11 9.31
C ARG A 156 -18.49 -10.21 8.64
N SER A 157 -17.82 -10.75 7.62
CA SER A 157 -16.90 -9.98 6.78
C SER A 157 -17.64 -8.88 6.01
N GLY A 158 -17.04 -7.71 5.91
CA GLY A 158 -17.50 -6.62 5.03
C GLY A 158 -17.13 -6.83 3.56
N LYS A 159 -16.21 -7.76 3.30
CA LYS A 159 -15.74 -8.10 1.96
C LYS A 159 -16.78 -8.88 1.17
N ASP A 160 -17.38 -8.24 0.19
CA ASP A 160 -18.41 -8.87 -0.64
C ASP A 160 -17.77 -9.68 -1.78
N PRO A 161 -18.06 -10.97 -1.91
CA PRO A 161 -17.46 -11.83 -2.95
C PRO A 161 -17.77 -11.38 -4.38
N LYS A 162 -18.99 -10.87 -4.66
CA LYS A 162 -19.37 -10.39 -6.00
C LYS A 162 -18.66 -9.09 -6.35
N TYR A 163 -18.47 -8.21 -5.35
CA TYR A 163 -17.67 -7.01 -5.52
C TYR A 163 -16.21 -7.37 -5.83
N MET A 164 -15.63 -8.33 -5.12
CA MET A 164 -14.25 -8.78 -5.40
C MET A 164 -14.09 -9.44 -6.77
N GLU A 165 -15.13 -10.14 -7.29
CA GLU A 165 -15.13 -10.61 -8.68
C GLU A 165 -15.19 -9.45 -9.69
N LEU A 166 -15.96 -8.40 -9.40
CA LEU A 166 -15.97 -7.19 -10.22
C LEU A 166 -14.58 -6.53 -10.23
N VAL A 167 -13.96 -6.32 -9.06
CA VAL A 167 -12.60 -5.76 -8.94
C VAL A 167 -11.61 -6.60 -9.75
N LEU A 168 -11.62 -7.93 -9.57
CA LEU A 168 -10.76 -8.85 -10.31
C LEU A 168 -10.96 -8.72 -11.83
N SER A 169 -12.19 -8.82 -12.31
CA SER A 169 -12.49 -8.81 -13.74
C SER A 169 -12.12 -7.48 -14.40
N ARG A 170 -12.42 -6.36 -13.75
CA ARG A 170 -12.08 -5.02 -14.23
C ARG A 170 -10.57 -4.77 -14.23
N THR A 171 -9.87 -5.22 -13.19
CA THR A 171 -8.39 -5.13 -13.11
C THR A 171 -7.73 -5.94 -14.21
N VAL A 172 -8.18 -7.17 -14.45
CA VAL A 172 -7.66 -8.02 -15.55
C VAL A 172 -7.94 -7.39 -16.92
N ALA A 173 -9.13 -6.80 -17.11
CA ALA A 173 -9.47 -6.10 -18.36
C ALA A 173 -8.56 -4.88 -18.57
N ALA A 174 -8.40 -4.02 -17.56
CA ALA A 174 -7.53 -2.85 -17.62
C ALA A 174 -6.07 -3.22 -17.92
N ALA A 175 -5.54 -4.30 -17.30
CA ALA A 175 -4.19 -4.77 -17.57
C ALA A 175 -3.98 -5.19 -19.04
N LYS A 176 -4.96 -5.91 -19.63
CA LYS A 176 -4.91 -6.33 -21.04
C LYS A 176 -5.05 -5.14 -21.99
N GLU A 177 -5.93 -4.20 -21.66
CA GLU A 177 -6.15 -2.99 -22.43
C GLU A 177 -4.93 -2.06 -22.39
N ALA A 178 -4.27 -1.92 -21.24
CA ALA A 178 -3.01 -1.18 -21.14
C ALA A 178 -1.94 -1.76 -22.08
N TYR A 179 -1.81 -3.08 -22.16
CA TYR A 179 -0.91 -3.72 -23.11
C TYR A 179 -1.33 -3.44 -24.56
N ALA A 180 -2.61 -3.46 -24.88
CA ALA A 180 -3.11 -3.20 -26.23
C ALA A 180 -2.89 -1.73 -26.67
N ALA A 181 -3.02 -0.80 -25.73
CA ALA A 181 -2.88 0.64 -25.96
C ALA A 181 -1.42 1.15 -25.95
N ARG A 182 -0.44 0.26 -25.84
CA ARG A 182 0.97 0.62 -25.67
C ARG A 182 1.56 1.38 -26.85
N LYS A 183 2.39 2.36 -26.57
CA LYS A 183 3.09 3.24 -27.49
C LYS A 183 4.58 3.28 -27.20
N ARG A 184 5.39 3.63 -28.21
CA ARG A 184 6.80 3.97 -27.98
C ARG A 184 6.91 5.41 -27.51
N GLY A 185 7.83 5.68 -26.61
CA GLY A 185 8.05 7.00 -26.07
C GLY A 185 9.21 7.07 -25.10
N ARG A 186 9.33 8.18 -24.43
CA ARG A 186 10.41 8.46 -23.47
C ARG A 186 9.84 8.61 -22.08
N LEU A 187 10.56 8.09 -21.08
CA LEU A 187 10.21 8.20 -19.68
C LEU A 187 11.15 9.18 -18.99
N ARG A 188 10.59 10.11 -18.22
CA ARG A 188 11.33 11.12 -17.46
C ARG A 188 10.92 11.06 -15.99
N LEU A 189 11.91 11.30 -15.13
CA LEU A 189 11.75 11.41 -13.69
C LEU A 189 11.76 12.89 -13.30
N GLY A 190 10.74 13.34 -12.59
CA GLY A 190 10.71 14.65 -11.95
C GLY A 190 10.31 14.53 -10.48
N ARG A 191 10.82 15.42 -9.65
CA ARG A 191 10.50 15.51 -8.22
C ARG A 191 10.21 16.94 -7.81
N VAL A 192 9.30 17.11 -6.87
CA VAL A 192 8.99 18.40 -6.27
C VAL A 192 8.72 18.24 -4.78
N ARG A 193 9.14 19.23 -4.00
CA ARG A 193 8.82 19.31 -2.57
C ARG A 193 7.40 19.85 -2.40
N VAL A 194 6.67 19.26 -1.45
CA VAL A 194 5.29 19.59 -1.09
C VAL A 194 5.22 19.86 0.42
N PRO A 195 5.78 20.97 0.89
CA PRO A 195 6.11 21.17 2.31
C PRO A 195 4.89 21.49 3.19
N ASP A 196 3.73 21.78 2.61
CA ASP A 196 2.59 22.40 3.29
C ASP A 196 1.30 21.56 3.24
N MET A 197 1.37 20.30 2.81
CA MET A 197 0.17 19.49 2.59
C MET A 197 0.02 18.29 3.51
N GLN A 198 1.07 17.92 4.25
CA GLN A 198 1.05 16.74 5.12
C GLN A 198 1.10 17.13 6.58
N GLU A 199 0.57 16.28 7.41
CA GLU A 199 0.75 16.27 8.86
C GLU A 199 1.07 14.87 9.35
N ASP A 200 1.85 14.80 10.41
CA ASP A 200 2.19 13.58 11.11
C ASP A 200 1.51 13.62 12.48
N ILE A 201 0.60 12.71 12.70
CA ILE A 201 -0.20 12.68 13.93
C ILE A 201 0.54 11.94 15.06
N ARG A 202 1.56 11.14 14.72
CA ARG A 202 2.38 10.41 15.67
C ARG A 202 3.80 10.98 15.73
N THR A 203 4.36 11.10 16.93
CA THR A 203 5.78 11.45 17.12
C THR A 203 6.67 10.22 16.95
N PRO A 204 7.91 10.40 16.42
CA PRO A 204 8.52 11.65 15.96
C PRO A 204 7.93 12.12 14.62
N THR A 205 8.01 13.41 14.33
CA THR A 205 7.58 13.94 13.03
C THR A 205 8.59 13.56 11.95
N VAL A 206 8.29 12.51 11.21
CA VAL A 206 9.11 11.99 10.10
C VAL A 206 8.22 11.62 8.93
N TYR A 207 8.38 12.28 7.80
CA TYR A 207 7.71 11.90 6.55
C TYR A 207 8.48 12.41 5.32
N SER A 208 8.13 11.92 4.16
CA SER A 208 8.62 12.47 2.89
C SER A 208 7.60 13.45 2.32
N ASP A 209 8.01 14.69 2.16
CA ASP A 209 7.25 15.72 1.45
C ASP A 209 7.59 15.77 -0.05
N THR A 210 8.25 14.75 -0.57
CA THR A 210 8.63 14.68 -1.97
C THR A 210 7.56 13.97 -2.79
N LEU A 211 6.97 14.68 -3.74
CA LEU A 211 6.18 14.07 -4.80
C LEU A 211 7.12 13.65 -5.94
N THR A 212 7.04 12.39 -6.33
CA THR A 212 7.78 11.83 -7.47
C THR A 212 6.83 11.62 -8.64
N ARG A 213 7.21 12.09 -9.83
CA ARG A 213 6.47 11.90 -11.08
C ARG A 213 7.35 11.21 -12.12
N LEU A 214 6.92 10.04 -12.60
CA LEU A 214 7.42 9.49 -13.85
C LEU A 214 6.50 9.93 -14.98
N ARG A 215 7.00 10.67 -15.96
CA ARG A 215 6.25 11.17 -17.11
C ARG A 215 6.67 10.42 -18.37
N PHE A 216 5.73 9.71 -18.96
CA PHE A 216 5.89 9.08 -20.26
C PHE A 216 5.31 9.96 -21.37
N THR A 217 6.14 10.32 -22.34
CA THR A 217 5.76 11.11 -23.52
C THR A 217 5.83 10.19 -24.74
N PRO A 218 4.67 9.83 -25.36
CA PRO A 218 4.63 9.03 -26.57
C PRO A 218 5.25 9.78 -27.78
N ASN A 219 5.96 9.03 -28.66
CA ASN A 219 6.57 9.61 -29.86
C ASN A 219 5.56 10.03 -30.93
N ASP A 220 4.34 9.49 -30.89
CA ASP A 220 3.27 9.79 -31.85
C ASP A 220 2.41 11.01 -31.45
N GLY A 221 2.78 11.70 -30.38
CA GLY A 221 2.04 12.86 -29.88
C GLY A 221 0.71 12.53 -29.22
N SER A 222 0.43 11.25 -28.96
CA SER A 222 -0.76 10.85 -28.20
C SER A 222 -0.63 11.23 -26.71
N ARG A 223 -1.66 10.94 -25.93
CA ARG A 223 -1.76 11.32 -24.50
C ARG A 223 -0.56 10.83 -23.70
N GLU A 224 0.01 11.71 -22.89
CA GLU A 224 1.05 11.38 -21.90
C GLU A 224 0.47 10.50 -20.77
N THR A 225 1.36 9.79 -20.09
CA THR A 225 1.00 9.03 -18.88
C THR A 225 1.92 9.44 -17.73
N TYR A 226 1.32 9.76 -16.58
CA TYR A 226 2.04 10.08 -15.36
C TYR A 226 1.86 8.94 -14.35
N ILE A 227 2.97 8.53 -13.73
CA ILE A 227 2.96 7.68 -12.53
C ILE A 227 3.41 8.58 -11.39
N ILE A 228 2.54 8.79 -10.41
CA ILE A 228 2.77 9.71 -9.30
C ILE A 228 2.85 8.91 -8.01
N ASN A 229 3.89 9.16 -7.22
CA ASN A 229 4.03 8.65 -5.86
C ASN A 229 4.09 9.82 -4.88
N PHE A 230 3.30 9.71 -3.80
CA PHE A 230 3.29 10.64 -2.69
C PHE A 230 2.87 9.95 -1.40
N ALA A 231 3.49 10.31 -0.27
CA ALA A 231 3.30 9.67 1.02
C ALA A 231 2.21 10.38 1.84
N ALA A 232 0.94 10.05 1.61
CA ALA A 232 -0.16 10.50 2.46
C ALA A 232 -1.33 9.52 2.39
N HIS A 233 -2.01 9.30 3.53
CA HIS A 233 -3.25 8.56 3.60
C HIS A 233 -4.33 9.21 2.74
N SER A 234 -5.04 8.41 1.96
CA SER A 234 -6.22 8.87 1.18
C SER A 234 -7.46 8.82 2.07
N GLU A 235 -7.52 9.73 3.06
CA GLU A 235 -8.55 9.76 4.09
C GLU A 235 -9.11 11.17 4.35
N SER A 236 -8.92 12.09 3.42
CA SER A 236 -9.33 13.50 3.57
C SER A 236 -10.84 13.72 3.69
N LEU A 237 -11.66 12.73 3.32
CA LEU A 237 -13.11 12.70 3.55
C LEU A 237 -13.48 12.40 5.01
N GLN A 238 -12.53 11.94 5.81
CA GLN A 238 -12.68 11.67 7.24
C GLN A 238 -13.73 10.58 7.60
N GLY A 239 -13.71 10.15 8.86
CA GLY A 239 -14.57 9.08 9.37
C GLY A 239 -16.08 9.40 9.40
N CYS A 240 -16.52 10.61 9.15
CA CYS A 240 -17.95 10.97 9.03
C CYS A 240 -18.53 10.73 7.62
N ASN A 241 -17.68 10.58 6.59
CA ASN A 241 -18.15 10.35 5.23
C ASN A 241 -18.88 9.01 5.08
N GLU A 242 -20.02 9.00 4.40
CA GLU A 242 -20.85 7.83 4.13
C GLU A 242 -21.01 7.53 2.63
N LEU A 243 -20.23 8.22 1.79
CA LEU A 243 -20.26 8.06 0.34
C LEU A 243 -19.00 7.32 -0.13
N VAL A 244 -19.17 6.42 -1.10
CA VAL A 244 -18.04 5.75 -1.74
C VAL A 244 -17.25 6.76 -2.58
N SER A 245 -15.93 6.77 -2.39
CA SER A 245 -15.02 7.66 -3.11
C SER A 245 -13.61 7.06 -3.22
N ALA A 246 -12.84 7.53 -4.18
CA ALA A 246 -11.40 7.29 -4.27
C ALA A 246 -10.57 8.35 -3.52
N ASP A 247 -11.22 9.23 -2.73
CA ASP A 247 -10.61 10.32 -1.97
C ASP A 247 -9.78 11.28 -2.85
N PHE A 248 -8.84 12.05 -2.29
CA PHE A 248 -8.08 13.07 -3.02
C PHE A 248 -7.34 12.55 -4.28
N PRO A 249 -6.88 11.28 -4.38
CA PRO A 249 -6.27 10.80 -5.62
C PRO A 249 -7.16 10.90 -6.86
N CYS A 250 -8.49 10.80 -6.69
CA CYS A 250 -9.43 11.02 -7.78
C CYS A 250 -9.35 12.45 -8.34
N TYR A 251 -9.32 13.44 -7.46
CA TYR A 251 -9.26 14.86 -7.83
C TYR A 251 -7.91 15.27 -8.40
N LEU A 252 -6.82 14.68 -7.87
CA LEU A 252 -5.48 14.81 -8.46
C LEU A 252 -5.50 14.36 -9.93
N ARG A 253 -5.99 13.14 -10.19
CA ARG A 253 -6.06 12.57 -11.54
C ARG A 253 -6.94 13.42 -12.48
N ARG A 254 -8.12 13.83 -12.01
CA ARG A 254 -9.08 14.66 -12.78
C ARG A 254 -8.48 16.00 -13.18
N ARG A 255 -7.79 16.67 -12.26
CA ARG A 255 -7.16 17.96 -12.56
C ARG A 255 -6.04 17.81 -13.59
N ILE A 256 -5.14 16.84 -13.43
CA ILE A 256 -4.08 16.57 -14.40
C ILE A 256 -4.69 16.25 -15.77
N GLU A 257 -5.69 15.36 -15.84
CA GLU A 257 -6.35 15.00 -17.08
C GLU A 257 -7.04 16.21 -17.75
N CYS A 258 -7.68 17.07 -16.96
CA CYS A 258 -8.36 18.26 -17.46
C CYS A 258 -7.39 19.31 -18.01
N GLU A 259 -6.26 19.57 -17.33
CA GLU A 259 -5.31 20.61 -17.71
C GLU A 259 -4.35 20.18 -18.82
N THR A 260 -3.98 18.89 -18.89
CA THR A 260 -2.92 18.42 -19.80
C THR A 260 -3.38 17.32 -20.76
N GLY A 261 -4.52 16.72 -20.52
CA GLY A 261 -4.95 15.51 -21.22
C GLY A 261 -4.20 14.24 -20.78
N ALA A 262 -3.23 14.31 -19.86
CA ALA A 262 -2.44 13.15 -19.44
C ALA A 262 -3.26 12.17 -18.60
N GLN A 263 -2.94 10.88 -18.76
CA GLN A 263 -3.49 9.80 -17.96
C GLN A 263 -2.62 9.63 -16.70
N THR A 264 -3.21 9.30 -15.55
CA THR A 264 -2.44 9.27 -14.30
C THR A 264 -2.72 8.01 -13.47
N LEU A 265 -1.63 7.35 -13.03
CA LEU A 265 -1.64 6.30 -12.02
C LEU A 265 -1.02 6.87 -10.74
N TYR A 266 -1.69 6.68 -9.60
CA TYR A 266 -1.24 7.13 -8.28
C TYR A 266 -0.81 5.94 -7.43
N CYS A 267 0.32 6.09 -6.73
CA CYS A 267 0.84 5.14 -5.75
C CYS A 267 1.10 5.86 -4.42
N VAL A 268 0.68 5.27 -3.32
CA VAL A 268 0.96 5.78 -1.98
C VAL A 268 2.38 5.42 -1.55
N GLY A 269 3.02 6.28 -0.76
CA GLY A 269 4.36 6.07 -0.20
C GLY A 269 4.35 5.40 1.17
N ALA A 270 5.33 5.76 2.02
CA ALA A 270 5.40 5.34 3.43
C ALA A 270 4.43 6.20 4.25
N VAL A 271 3.38 5.60 4.78
CA VAL A 271 2.29 6.31 5.46
C VAL A 271 1.98 5.80 6.87
N GLY A 272 2.68 4.77 7.35
CA GLY A 272 2.58 4.34 8.76
C GLY A 272 2.81 5.52 9.70
N GLY A 273 2.31 5.46 10.94
CA GLY A 273 2.33 6.60 11.85
C GLY A 273 1.29 7.68 11.53
N MET A 274 0.32 7.35 10.65
CA MET A 274 -0.79 8.24 10.30
C MET A 274 -0.35 9.53 9.59
N ILE A 275 0.52 9.38 8.56
CA ILE A 275 0.85 10.51 7.69
C ILE A 275 -0.36 10.82 6.83
N SER A 276 -1.03 11.93 7.15
CA SER A 276 -2.29 12.34 6.53
C SER A 276 -2.15 13.64 5.74
N MET A 277 -3.15 13.92 4.90
CA MET A 277 -3.25 15.23 4.26
C MET A 277 -3.80 16.24 5.26
N LYS A 278 -3.11 17.37 5.40
CA LYS A 278 -3.57 18.48 6.22
C LYS A 278 -4.86 19.07 5.67
N ILE A 279 -5.88 19.13 6.50
CA ILE A 279 -7.18 19.69 6.17
C ILE A 279 -7.25 21.12 6.74
N GLU A 280 -7.34 22.10 5.85
CA GLU A 280 -7.58 23.47 6.24
C GLU A 280 -9.01 23.61 6.79
N ASN A 281 -9.20 24.34 7.91
CA ASN A 281 -10.50 24.58 8.55
C ASN A 281 -11.25 23.29 8.98
N GLU A 282 -10.56 22.22 9.31
CA GLU A 282 -11.17 20.95 9.73
C GLU A 282 -12.21 21.12 10.82
N ARG A 283 -11.91 21.91 11.86
CA ARG A 283 -12.82 22.17 12.96
C ARG A 283 -14.11 22.84 12.49
N GLU A 284 -14.00 23.85 11.65
CA GLU A 284 -15.16 24.59 11.10
C GLU A 284 -16.03 23.66 10.23
N ILE A 285 -15.41 22.85 9.38
CA ILE A 285 -16.14 21.86 8.56
C ILE A 285 -16.90 20.88 9.46
N ARG A 286 -16.29 20.39 10.54
CA ARG A 286 -16.94 19.48 11.50
C ARG A 286 -18.13 20.15 12.20
N GLU A 287 -18.01 21.41 12.61
CA GLU A 287 -19.08 22.20 13.24
C GLU A 287 -20.25 22.46 12.28
N GLN A 288 -19.99 22.52 10.96
CA GLN A 288 -20.98 22.72 9.89
C GLN A 288 -21.63 21.44 9.37
N GLY A 289 -21.39 20.29 9.98
CA GLY A 289 -22.00 19.02 9.58
C GLY A 289 -21.05 17.99 8.98
N GLY A 290 -19.77 18.32 8.84
CA GLY A 290 -18.70 17.35 8.49
C GLY A 290 -18.68 16.93 7.01
N ASP A 291 -19.11 17.77 6.09
CA ASP A 291 -18.94 17.50 4.65
C ASP A 291 -17.55 17.96 4.17
N PHE A 292 -16.64 17.03 4.03
CA PHE A 292 -15.28 17.26 3.60
C PHE A 292 -15.07 17.18 2.07
N SER A 293 -16.11 17.00 1.28
CA SER A 293 -15.99 16.77 -0.18
C SER A 293 -15.27 17.89 -0.92
N ALA A 294 -15.61 19.15 -0.59
CA ALA A 294 -14.97 20.33 -1.17
C ALA A 294 -13.49 20.44 -0.77
N SER A 295 -13.16 20.18 0.50
CA SER A 295 -11.79 20.17 1.02
C SER A 295 -10.97 19.08 0.35
N THR A 296 -11.51 17.87 0.23
CA THR A 296 -10.87 16.73 -0.48
C THR A 296 -10.58 17.08 -1.94
N ALA A 297 -11.52 17.72 -2.63
CA ALA A 297 -11.31 18.18 -4.00
C ALA A 297 -10.20 19.25 -4.09
N ALA A 298 -10.15 20.19 -3.14
CA ALA A 298 -9.11 21.20 -3.07
C ALA A 298 -7.73 20.58 -2.79
N ILE A 299 -7.63 19.62 -1.87
CA ILE A 299 -6.40 18.87 -1.56
C ILE A 299 -5.87 18.16 -2.81
N GLY A 300 -6.69 17.34 -3.47
CA GLY A 300 -6.28 16.65 -4.69
C GLY A 300 -5.90 17.62 -5.81
N GLY A 301 -6.63 18.71 -5.95
CA GLY A 301 -6.32 19.79 -6.88
C GLY A 301 -4.98 20.47 -6.58
N LYS A 302 -4.70 20.81 -5.31
CA LYS A 302 -3.43 21.44 -4.89
C LYS A 302 -2.25 20.50 -5.16
N LEU A 303 -2.38 19.22 -4.81
CA LEU A 303 -1.34 18.22 -5.07
C LEU A 303 -1.08 18.03 -6.58
N ALA A 304 -2.13 18.07 -7.43
CA ALA A 304 -1.99 18.08 -8.88
C ALA A 304 -1.20 19.31 -9.36
N GLY A 305 -1.44 20.48 -8.77
CA GLY A 305 -0.66 21.71 -9.06
C GLY A 305 0.84 21.51 -8.81
N TYR A 306 1.22 20.86 -7.70
CA TYR A 306 2.63 20.51 -7.46
C TYR A 306 3.16 19.53 -8.51
N ALA A 307 2.43 18.49 -8.84
CA ALA A 307 2.84 17.55 -9.89
C ALA A 307 3.04 18.24 -11.24
N LEU A 308 2.20 19.22 -11.58
CA LEU A 308 2.27 19.99 -12.83
C LEU A 308 3.34 21.09 -12.81
N SER A 309 3.77 21.54 -11.65
CA SER A 309 4.84 22.57 -11.53
C SER A 309 6.24 22.05 -11.88
N ILE A 310 6.42 20.72 -11.97
CA ILE A 310 7.69 20.13 -12.40
C ILE A 310 7.91 20.48 -13.88
N LYS A 311 8.93 21.28 -14.16
CA LYS A 311 9.23 21.74 -15.52
C LYS A 311 10.00 20.68 -16.31
N PRO A 312 9.91 20.67 -17.65
CA PRO A 312 10.66 19.73 -18.50
C PRO A 312 12.17 19.77 -18.31
N GLU A 313 12.72 20.93 -17.99
CA GLU A 313 14.16 21.15 -17.71
C GLU A 313 14.60 20.54 -16.37
N ASP A 314 13.68 20.34 -15.43
CA ASP A 314 13.94 19.74 -14.12
C ASP A 314 13.77 18.22 -14.13
N GLU A 315 13.43 17.64 -15.27
CA GLU A 315 13.22 16.20 -15.43
C GLU A 315 14.44 15.48 -15.99
N GLU A 316 14.79 14.38 -15.36
CA GLU A 316 15.82 13.46 -15.84
C GLU A 316 15.24 12.47 -16.87
N LEU A 317 15.89 12.34 -18.03
CA LEU A 317 15.55 11.31 -19.01
C LEU A 317 16.08 9.95 -18.54
N LEU A 318 15.19 9.00 -18.30
CA LEU A 318 15.57 7.69 -17.85
C LEU A 318 16.01 6.77 -19.01
N PRO A 319 17.18 6.12 -18.91
CA PRO A 319 17.60 5.12 -19.88
C PRO A 319 16.67 3.91 -19.84
N ALA A 320 16.39 3.31 -21.01
CA ALA A 320 15.44 2.18 -21.10
C ALA A 320 16.06 0.90 -20.55
N ARG A 321 15.84 0.68 -19.28
CA ARG A 321 16.24 -0.51 -18.52
C ARG A 321 15.20 -0.78 -17.43
N ILE A 322 14.72 -2.01 -17.34
CA ILE A 322 13.80 -2.44 -16.28
C ILE A 322 14.39 -3.64 -15.58
N GLY A 323 14.63 -3.50 -14.29
CA GLY A 323 14.95 -4.61 -13.39
C GLY A 323 13.72 -4.96 -12.55
N CYS A 324 13.54 -6.24 -12.24
CA CYS A 324 12.52 -6.68 -11.32
C CYS A 324 12.99 -7.87 -10.48
N LEU A 325 12.57 -7.88 -9.21
CA LEU A 325 12.80 -8.95 -8.25
C LEU A 325 11.58 -9.06 -7.34
N ARG A 326 11.19 -10.28 -6.98
CA ARG A 326 10.14 -10.55 -6.00
C ARG A 326 10.67 -11.54 -4.97
N GLN A 327 10.75 -11.11 -3.71
CA GLN A 327 11.14 -11.94 -2.59
C GLN A 327 9.93 -12.28 -1.73
N GLU A 328 9.56 -13.55 -1.68
CA GLU A 328 8.58 -14.02 -0.69
C GLU A 328 9.19 -14.00 0.70
N VAL A 329 8.36 -13.74 1.72
CA VAL A 329 8.78 -13.60 3.11
C VAL A 329 7.73 -14.15 4.07
N TYR A 330 8.15 -14.70 5.20
CA TYR A 330 7.28 -15.05 6.32
C TYR A 330 7.42 -14.01 7.42
N PHE A 331 6.35 -13.28 7.68
CA PHE A 331 6.26 -12.39 8.82
C PHE A 331 5.78 -13.17 10.04
N LYS A 332 6.53 -13.18 11.14
CA LYS A 332 6.04 -13.72 12.40
C LYS A 332 4.80 -12.92 12.82
N ALA A 333 3.70 -13.62 13.10
CA ALA A 333 2.45 -13.02 13.52
C ALA A 333 2.27 -13.27 15.03
N GLU A 334 2.41 -12.23 15.82
CA GLU A 334 2.21 -12.25 17.28
C GLU A 334 0.82 -11.72 17.64
N ASN A 335 0.18 -10.96 16.73
CA ASN A 335 -1.18 -10.47 16.89
C ASN A 335 -2.18 -11.63 16.85
N THR A 336 -2.64 -12.03 18.02
CA THR A 336 -3.57 -13.13 18.20
C THR A 336 -4.96 -12.82 17.65
N VAL A 337 -5.36 -11.54 17.62
CA VAL A 337 -6.66 -11.09 17.08
C VAL A 337 -6.69 -11.30 15.57
N LEU A 338 -5.64 -10.87 14.84
CA LEU A 338 -5.52 -11.07 13.39
C LEU A 338 -5.42 -12.57 13.04
N LEU A 339 -4.70 -13.37 13.83
CA LEU A 339 -4.64 -14.83 13.63
C LEU A 339 -6.00 -15.50 13.81
N LEU A 340 -6.81 -15.03 14.77
CA LEU A 340 -8.18 -15.51 14.96
C LEU A 340 -9.08 -15.09 13.80
N ALA A 341 -9.01 -13.85 13.37
CA ALA A 341 -9.75 -13.33 12.22
C ALA A 341 -9.42 -14.13 10.95
N ALA A 342 -8.14 -14.42 10.71
CA ALA A 342 -7.70 -15.25 9.59
C ALA A 342 -8.27 -16.68 9.70
N LYS A 343 -8.28 -17.27 10.89
CA LYS A 343 -8.82 -18.60 11.11
C LYS A 343 -10.34 -18.66 10.99
N ALA A 344 -11.03 -17.61 11.45
CA ALA A 344 -12.48 -17.49 11.31
C ALA A 344 -12.92 -17.18 9.86
N GLY A 345 -11.99 -16.99 8.92
CA GLY A 345 -12.28 -16.65 7.53
C GLY A 345 -12.71 -15.20 7.33
N LEU A 346 -12.52 -14.34 8.34
CA LEU A 346 -12.76 -12.89 8.22
C LEU A 346 -11.67 -12.22 7.40
N LEU A 347 -10.40 -12.63 7.64
CA LEU A 347 -9.26 -12.28 6.81
C LEU A 347 -8.92 -13.44 5.88
N ALA A 348 -8.77 -13.18 4.60
CA ALA A 348 -8.37 -14.19 3.61
C ALA A 348 -6.85 -14.45 3.66
N ALA A 349 -6.31 -14.66 4.87
CA ALA A 349 -4.92 -14.96 5.14
C ALA A 349 -4.76 -16.38 5.69
N LYS A 350 -3.69 -17.05 5.29
CA LYS A 350 -3.39 -18.42 5.75
C LYS A 350 -2.21 -18.40 6.72
N PRO A 351 -2.40 -18.74 8.01
CA PRO A 351 -1.31 -18.88 8.96
C PRO A 351 -0.44 -20.11 8.66
N TYR A 352 0.87 -19.95 8.84
CA TYR A 352 1.88 -21.00 8.75
C TYR A 352 2.51 -21.22 10.12
N LYS A 353 2.84 -22.48 10.45
CA LYS A 353 3.46 -22.82 11.73
C LYS A 353 4.98 -22.68 11.65
N LEU A 354 5.56 -21.89 12.53
CA LEU A 354 7.00 -21.76 12.68
C LEU A 354 7.60 -22.98 13.39
N PRO A 355 8.88 -23.34 13.13
CA PRO A 355 9.54 -24.47 13.77
C PRO A 355 9.77 -24.21 15.27
N LYS A 356 10.03 -25.29 16.01
CA LYS A 356 10.44 -25.27 17.44
C LYS A 356 9.54 -24.44 18.36
N GLY A 357 8.22 -24.41 18.11
CA GLY A 357 7.30 -23.67 18.97
C GLY A 357 7.32 -22.14 18.77
N GLY A 358 7.92 -21.64 17.68
CA GLY A 358 8.06 -20.20 17.38
C GLY A 358 6.77 -19.47 17.03
N GLY A 359 5.58 -20.12 17.19
CA GLY A 359 4.29 -19.51 16.89
C GLY A 359 3.88 -19.62 15.42
N PHE A 360 3.27 -18.58 14.91
CA PHE A 360 2.73 -18.52 13.55
C PHE A 360 3.34 -17.41 12.73
N ALA A 361 3.25 -17.55 11.41
CA ALA A 361 3.66 -16.54 10.45
C ALA A 361 2.60 -16.39 9.35
N LEU A 362 2.51 -15.20 8.78
CA LEU A 362 1.84 -14.95 7.52
C LEU A 362 2.86 -14.86 6.38
N LYS A 363 2.50 -15.43 5.24
CA LYS A 363 3.35 -15.38 4.05
C LYS A 363 2.95 -14.19 3.19
N SER A 364 3.91 -13.32 2.94
CA SER A 364 3.76 -12.17 2.05
C SER A 364 4.95 -12.05 1.10
N GLU A 365 5.16 -10.88 0.51
CA GLU A 365 6.27 -10.61 -0.41
C GLU A 365 6.73 -9.16 -0.34
N ILE A 366 7.99 -8.93 -0.66
CA ILE A 366 8.57 -7.61 -0.94
C ILE A 366 9.05 -7.64 -2.39
N SER A 367 8.65 -6.64 -3.17
CA SER A 367 9.06 -6.53 -4.57
C SER A 367 9.97 -5.33 -4.77
N TYR A 368 10.92 -5.48 -5.69
CA TYR A 368 11.84 -4.43 -6.11
C TYR A 368 11.73 -4.27 -7.62
N LEU A 369 11.57 -3.05 -8.05
CA LEU A 369 11.65 -2.65 -9.45
C LEU A 369 12.78 -1.65 -9.61
N GLU A 370 13.45 -1.68 -10.74
CA GLU A 370 14.38 -0.65 -11.18
C GLU A 370 13.94 -0.15 -12.55
N ILE A 371 13.68 1.14 -12.66
CA ILE A 371 13.24 1.76 -13.91
C ILE A 371 14.26 2.84 -14.28
N GLY A 372 15.10 2.57 -15.27
CA GLY A 372 16.13 3.49 -15.73
C GLY A 372 17.16 3.86 -14.65
N GLY A 373 17.44 2.93 -13.72
CA GLY A 373 18.31 3.16 -12.59
C GLY A 373 17.59 3.69 -11.34
N LEU A 374 16.32 4.10 -11.43
CA LEU A 374 15.52 4.49 -10.27
C LEU A 374 15.04 3.26 -9.50
N PRO A 375 15.45 3.07 -8.24
CA PRO A 375 14.95 1.98 -7.40
C PRO A 375 13.53 2.28 -6.90
N LEU A 376 12.62 1.31 -7.01
CA LEU A 376 11.29 1.35 -6.42
C LEU A 376 11.13 0.12 -5.52
N LEU A 377 10.90 0.34 -4.24
CA LEU A 377 10.64 -0.71 -3.27
C LEU A 377 9.13 -0.78 -2.98
N LEU A 378 8.54 -1.94 -3.24
CA LEU A 378 7.12 -2.22 -3.06
C LEU A 378 6.93 -3.03 -1.78
N LEU A 379 6.27 -2.45 -0.79
CA LEU A 379 6.10 -3.01 0.54
C LEU A 379 4.64 -3.40 0.80
N PRO A 380 4.38 -4.56 1.42
CA PRO A 380 3.04 -5.08 1.66
C PRO A 380 2.39 -4.54 2.93
N CYS A 381 2.59 -3.26 3.26
CA CYS A 381 2.23 -2.74 4.58
C CYS A 381 2.14 -1.21 4.60
N GLU A 382 1.58 -0.69 5.68
CA GLU A 382 1.72 0.69 6.11
C GLU A 382 2.99 0.84 6.96
N ILE A 383 4.12 1.10 6.27
CA ILE A 383 5.42 1.23 6.95
C ILE A 383 5.56 2.60 7.59
N PHE A 384 6.04 2.63 8.83
CA PHE A 384 6.38 3.87 9.52
C PHE A 384 7.56 4.57 8.83
N PRO A 385 7.48 5.88 8.61
CA PRO A 385 8.51 6.64 7.91
C PRO A 385 9.89 6.53 8.54
N GLU A 386 10.00 6.39 9.85
CA GLU A 386 11.27 6.24 10.56
C GLU A 386 12.04 4.97 10.12
N LEU A 387 11.30 3.91 9.79
CA LEU A 387 11.90 2.68 9.25
C LEU A 387 12.46 2.88 7.84
N VAL A 388 11.98 3.90 7.14
CA VAL A 388 12.43 4.25 5.78
C VAL A 388 13.54 5.29 5.81
N TYR A 389 13.32 6.40 6.52
CA TYR A 389 14.16 7.61 6.47
C TYR A 389 15.11 7.73 7.67
N GLY A 390 14.91 6.98 8.74
CA GLY A 390 15.55 7.18 10.04
C GLY A 390 14.79 8.19 10.90
N GLY A 391 15.42 8.68 11.96
CA GLY A 391 14.78 9.62 12.90
C GLY A 391 14.00 8.91 14.01
N TYR A 392 14.43 7.71 14.39
CA TYR A 392 13.84 6.98 15.52
C TYR A 392 13.91 7.79 16.82
N LEU A 393 12.90 7.59 17.68
CA LEU A 393 12.96 8.08 19.06
C LEU A 393 14.16 7.49 19.82
N GLY A 394 14.78 8.29 20.67
CA GLY A 394 15.72 7.80 21.65
C GLY A 394 15.00 6.98 22.75
N ALA A 395 15.78 6.20 23.52
CA ALA A 395 15.23 5.36 24.58
C ALA A 395 14.53 6.18 25.69
N ASP A 396 15.00 7.39 25.94
CA ASP A 396 14.41 8.33 26.91
C ASP A 396 13.14 9.02 26.40
N GLU A 397 12.98 9.12 25.10
CA GLU A 397 11.80 9.69 24.43
C GLU A 397 10.72 8.65 24.19
N SER A 398 11.11 7.41 23.90
CA SER A 398 10.18 6.31 23.69
C SER A 398 9.34 6.03 24.92
N SER A 399 8.09 5.73 24.70
CA SER A 399 7.12 5.37 25.74
C SER A 399 6.68 3.91 25.66
N SER A 400 7.33 3.13 24.82
CA SER A 400 7.04 1.71 24.64
C SER A 400 7.40 0.86 25.86
N GLY A 401 6.99 -0.41 25.84
CA GLY A 401 7.43 -1.38 26.81
C GLY A 401 8.90 -1.82 26.65
N CYS A 402 9.54 -1.48 25.54
CA CYS A 402 10.91 -1.86 25.21
C CYS A 402 11.68 -0.70 24.56
N PRO A 403 11.90 0.43 25.27
CA PRO A 403 12.53 1.62 24.68
C PRO A 403 13.98 1.37 24.19
N GLU A 404 14.67 0.39 24.78
CA GLU A 404 16.02 -0.03 24.40
C GLU A 404 16.03 -1.04 23.22
N ALA A 405 14.89 -1.39 22.66
CA ALA A 405 14.86 -2.31 21.53
C ALA A 405 15.60 -1.72 20.33
N LEU A 406 16.45 -2.53 19.71
CA LEU A 406 17.22 -2.10 18.54
C LEU A 406 16.32 -1.97 17.32
N ASN A 407 16.28 -0.79 16.74
CA ASN A 407 15.64 -0.54 15.45
C ASN A 407 16.53 -1.05 14.30
N PRO A 408 15.93 -1.52 13.21
CA PRO A 408 16.70 -1.93 12.03
C PRO A 408 17.32 -0.72 11.32
N THR A 409 18.28 -0.98 10.43
CA THR A 409 18.82 0.04 9.53
C THR A 409 17.68 0.60 8.65
N PRO A 410 17.53 1.93 8.55
CA PRO A 410 16.53 2.54 7.68
C PRO A 410 16.69 2.11 6.22
N LEU A 411 15.56 1.86 5.55
CA LEU A 411 15.56 1.24 4.22
C LEU A 411 16.31 2.05 3.16
N LEU A 412 16.25 3.39 3.24
CA LEU A 412 17.02 4.24 2.31
C LEU A 412 18.53 4.25 2.56
N GLN A 413 18.97 3.82 3.73
CA GLN A 413 20.41 3.60 3.96
C GLN A 413 20.89 2.29 3.32
N ILE A 414 19.99 1.33 3.15
CA ILE A 414 20.28 0.03 2.49
C ILE A 414 20.24 0.18 0.96
N LEU A 415 19.19 0.84 0.43
CA LEU A 415 18.93 0.91 -1.02
C LEU A 415 19.51 2.14 -1.73
N GLY A 416 19.93 3.16 -0.97
CA GLY A 416 20.28 4.47 -1.49
C GLY A 416 19.12 5.47 -1.33
N ARG A 417 19.49 6.76 -1.17
CA ARG A 417 18.56 7.85 -0.83
C ARG A 417 17.54 8.18 -1.91
N ASP A 418 17.81 7.76 -3.14
CA ASP A 418 16.94 8.06 -4.29
C ASP A 418 15.81 7.04 -4.49
N ALA A 419 15.78 5.98 -3.69
CA ALA A 419 14.76 4.94 -3.81
C ALA A 419 13.35 5.49 -3.49
N VAL A 420 12.39 5.10 -4.32
CA VAL A 420 10.96 5.41 -4.13
C VAL A 420 10.30 4.27 -3.37
N ILE A 421 9.58 4.62 -2.30
CA ILE A 421 8.81 3.66 -1.53
C ILE A 421 7.37 3.65 -2.01
N ILE A 422 6.85 2.46 -2.29
CA ILE A 422 5.44 2.22 -2.61
C ILE A 422 4.89 1.30 -1.53
N GLY A 423 4.03 1.83 -0.69
CA GLY A 423 3.31 1.09 0.35
C GLY A 423 2.12 0.31 -0.19
N LEU A 424 1.51 -0.53 0.63
CA LEU A 424 0.29 -1.30 0.33
C LEU A 424 0.34 -2.01 -1.03
N ALA A 425 1.47 -2.63 -1.30
CA ALA A 425 1.78 -3.25 -2.58
C ALA A 425 1.84 -4.77 -2.48
N ASN A 426 1.09 -5.46 -3.33
CA ASN A 426 1.02 -6.91 -3.45
C ASN A 426 0.46 -7.67 -2.24
N ASP A 427 0.15 -6.98 -1.16
CA ASP A 427 -0.52 -7.43 0.06
C ASP A 427 -0.80 -6.24 0.97
N GLU A 428 -1.48 -6.50 2.11
CA GLU A 428 -1.64 -5.59 3.22
C GLU A 428 -1.57 -6.36 4.54
N VAL A 429 -0.43 -6.25 5.23
CA VAL A 429 -0.16 -6.95 6.50
C VAL A 429 -0.34 -6.07 7.74
N GLY A 430 -0.83 -4.84 7.55
CA GLY A 430 -1.03 -3.83 8.58
C GLY A 430 0.19 -2.95 8.81
N TYR A 431 0.18 -2.27 9.96
CA TYR A 431 1.25 -1.34 10.32
C TYR A 431 2.55 -2.04 10.65
N VAL A 432 3.66 -1.45 10.20
CA VAL A 432 5.02 -1.88 10.56
C VAL A 432 5.71 -0.74 11.29
N ILE A 433 5.93 -0.94 12.59
CA ILE A 433 6.26 0.06 13.59
C ILE A 433 7.70 -0.15 14.08
N PRO A 434 8.46 0.93 14.40
CA PRO A 434 9.77 0.80 15.03
C PRO A 434 9.72 -0.03 16.31
N PRO A 435 10.59 -1.06 16.47
CA PRO A 435 10.56 -1.92 17.65
C PRO A 435 10.66 -1.19 19.01
N ASN A 436 11.41 -0.10 19.07
CA ASN A 436 11.55 0.67 20.30
C ASN A 436 10.35 1.56 20.63
N ASP A 437 9.44 1.82 19.69
CA ASP A 437 8.18 2.56 19.92
C ASP A 437 6.93 1.68 19.89
N PHE A 438 7.10 0.36 19.89
CA PHE A 438 6.01 -0.61 19.86
C PHE A 438 5.42 -0.82 21.25
N MET A 439 4.15 -0.46 21.45
CA MET A 439 3.48 -0.54 22.75
C MET A 439 2.18 -1.33 22.67
N LEU A 440 1.98 -2.25 23.61
CA LEU A 440 0.74 -3.01 23.75
C LEU A 440 0.11 -2.79 25.12
N ASP A 441 -1.21 -2.94 25.19
CA ASP A 441 -1.90 -2.99 26.47
C ASP A 441 -1.47 -4.22 27.28
N GLY A 442 -1.19 -4.02 28.57
CA GLY A 442 -0.67 -5.08 29.44
C GLY A 442 -1.68 -6.17 29.79
N GLU A 443 -2.97 -5.87 29.75
CA GLU A 443 -4.04 -6.83 30.09
C GLU A 443 -4.68 -7.44 28.85
N ALA A 444 -4.81 -6.69 27.76
CA ALA A 444 -5.47 -7.08 26.54
C ALA A 444 -4.65 -6.71 25.29
N PRO A 445 -3.43 -7.30 25.12
CA PRO A 445 -2.54 -6.99 24.02
C PRO A 445 -3.23 -7.21 22.68
N TYR A 446 -3.01 -6.28 21.72
CA TYR A 446 -3.63 -6.20 20.40
C TYR A 446 -5.15 -6.00 20.38
N LEU A 447 -5.80 -5.90 21.52
CA LEU A 447 -7.26 -5.73 21.61
C LEU A 447 -7.63 -4.33 22.09
N ASP A 448 -6.99 -3.87 23.17
CA ASP A 448 -7.19 -2.55 23.71
C ASP A 448 -6.07 -1.61 23.24
N ILE A 449 -6.43 -0.35 23.01
CA ILE A 449 -5.50 0.69 22.54
C ILE A 449 -4.86 1.35 23.77
N PRO A 450 -3.58 1.08 24.06
CA PRO A 450 -2.91 1.72 25.18
C PRO A 450 -2.68 3.20 24.94
N ARG A 451 -2.50 3.93 26.04
CA ARG A 451 -1.97 5.29 26.01
C ARG A 451 -0.61 5.30 26.70
N ASP A 452 0.33 5.98 26.09
CA ASP A 452 1.66 6.14 26.66
C ASP A 452 1.68 7.21 27.77
N ARG A 453 2.85 7.41 28.38
CA ARG A 453 3.06 8.42 29.42
C ARG A 453 2.82 9.86 28.97
N HIS A 454 2.80 10.12 27.67
CA HIS A 454 2.49 11.42 27.07
C HIS A 454 1.03 11.54 26.63
N GLY A 455 0.21 10.49 26.86
CA GLY A 455 -1.19 10.43 26.51
C GLY A 455 -1.45 10.08 25.03
N ARG A 456 -0.43 9.76 24.24
CA ARG A 456 -0.57 9.33 22.85
C ARG A 456 -1.23 7.95 22.81
N ARG A 457 -2.04 7.73 21.77
CA ARG A 457 -2.70 6.44 21.54
C ARG A 457 -1.81 5.58 20.65
N HIS A 458 -1.70 4.32 20.99
CA HIS A 458 -0.98 3.30 20.23
C HIS A 458 -1.99 2.40 19.50
N TYR A 459 -2.69 2.99 18.55
CA TYR A 459 -3.75 2.32 17.76
C TYR A 459 -3.14 1.36 16.73
N GLU A 460 -2.06 1.73 16.12
CA GLU A 460 -1.44 1.05 14.99
C GLU A 460 -0.96 -0.35 15.38
N GLU A 461 -0.52 -0.54 16.62
CA GLU A 461 -0.10 -1.84 17.15
C GLU A 461 -1.22 -2.87 17.14
N THR A 462 -2.49 -2.43 17.34
CA THR A 462 -3.64 -3.34 17.29
C THR A 462 -3.89 -3.87 15.88
N ASN A 463 -3.39 -3.19 14.85
CA ASN A 463 -3.47 -3.54 13.43
C ASN A 463 -2.10 -3.94 12.85
N SER A 464 -1.15 -4.36 13.67
CA SER A 464 0.18 -4.81 13.31
C SER A 464 0.35 -6.31 13.55
N LEU A 465 1.25 -6.97 12.81
CA LEU A 465 1.63 -8.35 13.07
C LEU A 465 2.54 -8.52 14.30
N GLY A 466 3.20 -7.46 14.74
CA GLY A 466 4.13 -7.43 15.86
C GLY A 466 5.46 -6.76 15.52
N PRO A 467 6.30 -6.48 16.56
CA PRO A 467 7.52 -5.67 16.41
C PRO A 467 8.57 -6.29 15.47
N LEU A 468 8.57 -7.62 15.31
CA LEU A 468 9.52 -8.29 14.43
C LEU A 468 9.27 -8.08 12.94
N ALA A 469 8.13 -7.50 12.54
CA ALA A 469 7.84 -7.19 11.15
C ALA A 469 8.85 -6.20 10.57
N ALA A 470 9.22 -5.15 11.30
CA ALA A 470 10.22 -4.16 10.90
C ALA A 470 11.59 -4.79 10.62
N VAL A 471 12.07 -5.64 11.54
CA VAL A 471 13.35 -6.36 11.41
C VAL A 471 13.32 -7.32 10.20
N THR A 472 12.17 -7.97 9.98
CA THR A 472 11.99 -8.90 8.85
C THR A 472 12.06 -8.15 7.51
N ILE A 473 11.45 -6.97 7.40
CA ILE A 473 11.51 -6.14 6.19
C ILE A 473 12.95 -5.71 5.93
N ALA A 474 13.62 -5.10 6.91
CA ALA A 474 14.99 -4.61 6.74
C ALA A 474 15.95 -5.72 6.28
N LYS A 475 15.95 -6.88 6.94
CA LYS A 475 16.76 -8.04 6.52
C LYS A 475 16.42 -8.54 5.12
N THR A 476 15.15 -8.49 4.73
CA THR A 476 14.75 -8.90 3.38
C THR A 476 15.25 -7.89 2.35
N VAL A 477 15.20 -6.59 2.66
CA VAL A 477 15.71 -5.53 1.80
C VAL A 477 17.23 -5.59 1.68
N GLU A 478 17.97 -5.92 2.73
CA GLU A 478 19.41 -6.21 2.66
C GLU A 478 19.72 -7.33 1.66
N VAL A 479 18.97 -8.44 1.72
CA VAL A 479 19.12 -9.57 0.76
C VAL A 479 18.79 -9.11 -0.67
N ILE A 480 17.77 -8.28 -0.85
CA ILE A 480 17.40 -7.71 -2.16
C ILE A 480 18.55 -6.85 -2.68
N ALA A 481 19.07 -5.92 -1.89
CA ALA A 481 20.17 -5.04 -2.26
C ALA A 481 21.41 -5.83 -2.68
N GLU A 482 21.83 -6.81 -1.88
CA GLU A 482 22.95 -7.71 -2.22
C GLU A 482 22.71 -8.47 -3.53
N THR A 483 21.48 -8.93 -3.79
CA THR A 483 21.14 -9.68 -5.00
C THR A 483 21.23 -8.78 -6.22
N VAL A 484 20.74 -7.55 -6.14
CA VAL A 484 20.82 -6.53 -7.20
C VAL A 484 22.29 -6.17 -7.49
N GLU A 485 23.09 -5.89 -6.46
CA GLU A 485 24.51 -5.56 -6.61
C GLU A 485 25.31 -6.69 -7.27
N LYS A 486 25.10 -7.92 -6.84
CA LYS A 486 25.78 -9.10 -7.45
C LYS A 486 25.45 -9.25 -8.94
N SER A 487 24.18 -8.98 -9.31
CA SER A 487 23.76 -9.04 -10.71
C SER A 487 24.32 -7.92 -11.59
N ALA A 488 24.65 -6.76 -10.97
CA ALA A 488 25.28 -5.65 -11.69
C ALA A 488 26.79 -5.86 -11.96
N ARG A 489 27.43 -6.83 -11.27
CA ARG A 489 28.86 -7.14 -11.41
C ARG A 489 29.14 -8.24 -12.43
N ILE A 490 28.12 -8.92 -12.91
CA ILE A 490 28.18 -9.98 -13.94
C ILE A 490 27.86 -9.38 -15.31
#